data_d59d5e9d718b38541160446b6aeb4401
#
_entry.id   d59d5e9d718b38541160446b6aeb4401
#
_cell.length_a   1.000
_cell.length_b   1.000
_cell.length_c   1.000
_cell.angle_alpha   90.00
_cell.angle_beta   90.00
_cell.angle_gamma   90.00
#
_symmetry.space_group_name_H-M   'P 1'
#
loop_
_entity.id
_entity.type
_entity.pdbx_description
1 polymer ?
#
loop_
_entity_poly.entity_id
_entity_poly.type
_entity_poly.pdbx_seq_one_letter_code
_entity_poly.pdbx_strand_id
1 'polypeptide(L)'
;MENKKLIIAIVIVLILILGIGGITYLFSSFGKKQMKLLTEESNKILQSDISKDNIDFDIKTEKNYATVEKAIKEYILEIKNIYVEMEELNTGINPNSIFSTQNMQDKDLKEIDDIITEYKDKSQKCISRLEELMTEEKILENIEKRNISSRKGYYTDLYNTIMLSDMMKEKYTLLNEKVKDEKSKLYEKINKIDKINEFLRKNSDSWTIKDDKIQFTNLNRMTEYYNLLNQLTD
;
A
#
# COMPACT_ATOMS: atom_id res chain seq x y z
N MET A 1 -13.49 9.74 -25.69
CA MET A 1 -13.29 10.89 -24.77
C MET A 1 -12.00 10.73 -23.93
N GLU A 2 -11.63 9.53 -23.53
CA GLU A 2 -10.39 9.22 -22.77
C GLU A 2 -9.11 9.60 -23.51
N ASN A 3 -8.98 9.26 -24.79
CA ASN A 3 -7.77 9.56 -25.58
C ASN A 3 -7.46 11.08 -25.68
N LYS A 4 -8.49 11.94 -25.68
CA LYS A 4 -8.27 13.41 -25.71
C LYS A 4 -7.76 13.95 -24.36
N LYS A 5 -8.25 13.42 -23.24
CA LYS A 5 -7.75 13.77 -21.90
C LYS A 5 -6.31 13.30 -21.72
N LEU A 6 -5.98 12.12 -22.24
CA LEU A 6 -4.65 11.54 -22.24
C LEU A 6 -3.64 12.38 -23.02
N ILE A 7 -3.99 12.80 -24.24
CA ILE A 7 -3.15 13.66 -25.08
C ILE A 7 -2.94 15.03 -24.43
N ILE A 8 -3.97 15.60 -23.82
CA ILE A 8 -3.88 16.88 -23.11
C ILE A 8 -2.98 16.75 -21.88
N ALA A 9 -3.07 15.67 -21.13
CA ALA A 9 -2.19 15.41 -19.96
C ALA A 9 -0.73 15.25 -20.35
N ILE A 10 -0.43 14.52 -21.43
CA ILE A 10 0.92 14.37 -21.99
C ILE A 10 1.48 15.73 -22.44
N VAL A 11 0.66 16.56 -23.08
CA VAL A 11 1.06 17.89 -23.52
C VAL A 11 1.29 18.82 -22.34
N ILE A 12 0.50 18.76 -21.30
CA ILE A 12 0.67 19.59 -20.08
C ILE A 12 1.98 19.21 -19.35
N VAL A 13 2.29 17.94 -19.17
CA VAL A 13 3.56 17.50 -18.57
C VAL A 13 4.75 17.97 -19.43
N LEU A 14 4.67 17.87 -20.76
CA LEU A 14 5.69 18.37 -21.66
C LEU A 14 5.85 19.89 -21.60
N ILE A 15 4.76 20.65 -21.50
CA ILE A 15 4.81 22.13 -21.42
C ILE A 15 5.38 22.57 -20.06
N LEU A 16 5.02 21.92 -18.96
CA LEU A 16 5.57 22.22 -17.64
C LEU A 16 7.09 21.93 -17.59
N ILE A 17 7.55 20.83 -18.19
CA ILE A 17 8.96 20.48 -18.30
C ILE A 17 9.74 21.48 -19.15
N LEU A 18 9.15 22.01 -20.22
CA LEU A 18 9.76 23.01 -21.09
C LEU A 18 9.83 24.42 -20.48
N GLY A 19 8.94 24.72 -19.51
CA GLY A 19 8.93 26.00 -18.79
C GLY A 19 9.98 26.15 -17.71
N ILE A 20 10.60 25.06 -17.24
CA ILE A 20 11.60 25.08 -16.18
C ILE A 20 13.00 25.34 -16.79
N GLY A 21 13.48 26.53 -16.60
CA GLY A 21 14.69 27.14 -17.18
C GLY A 21 15.96 26.28 -17.23
N GLY A 22 16.20 25.71 -18.39
CA GLY A 22 17.43 24.98 -18.71
C GLY A 22 17.65 24.87 -20.22
N ILE A 23 17.26 25.90 -20.95
CA ILE A 23 17.12 25.95 -22.40
C ILE A 23 18.34 25.39 -23.17
N THR A 24 19.55 25.65 -22.73
CA THR A 24 20.76 25.27 -23.47
C THR A 24 21.14 23.79 -23.43
N TYR A 25 20.80 23.06 -22.38
CA TYR A 25 21.09 21.62 -22.29
C TYR A 25 20.01 20.74 -22.94
N LEU A 26 18.76 21.19 -22.93
CA LEU A 26 17.67 20.53 -23.65
C LEU A 26 17.89 20.49 -25.18
N PHE A 27 18.74 21.35 -25.71
CA PHE A 27 19.08 21.39 -27.16
C PHE A 27 20.08 20.33 -27.58
N SER A 28 20.79 19.66 -26.66
CA SER A 28 21.64 18.52 -27.02
C SER A 28 20.76 17.33 -27.44
N SER A 29 21.18 16.60 -28.46
CA SER A 29 20.46 15.38 -28.90
C SER A 29 20.32 14.34 -27.78
N PHE A 30 21.34 14.25 -26.92
CA PHE A 30 21.31 13.40 -25.72
C PHE A 30 20.23 13.84 -24.72
N GLY A 31 20.21 15.13 -24.34
CA GLY A 31 19.22 15.63 -23.37
C GLY A 31 17.79 15.44 -23.84
N LYS A 32 17.50 15.69 -25.12
CA LYS A 32 16.20 15.46 -25.74
C LYS A 32 15.77 13.98 -25.65
N LYS A 33 16.69 13.05 -25.98
CA LYS A 33 16.45 11.62 -25.91
C LYS A 33 16.13 11.19 -24.46
N GLN A 34 16.95 11.62 -23.51
CA GLN A 34 16.75 11.25 -22.10
C GLN A 34 15.46 11.81 -21.51
N MET A 35 15.12 13.06 -21.83
CA MET A 35 13.86 13.68 -21.42
C MET A 35 12.66 12.90 -21.99
N LYS A 36 12.72 12.52 -23.27
CA LYS A 36 11.67 11.73 -23.89
C LYS A 36 11.47 10.39 -23.16
N LEU A 37 12.55 9.65 -22.89
CA LEU A 37 12.50 8.39 -22.16
C LEU A 37 11.92 8.56 -20.75
N LEU A 38 12.39 9.57 -20.00
CA LEU A 38 11.87 9.85 -18.65
C LEU A 38 10.37 10.17 -18.69
N THR A 39 9.92 10.98 -19.67
CA THR A 39 8.51 11.32 -19.85
C THR A 39 7.68 10.07 -20.17
N GLU A 40 8.17 9.19 -21.05
CA GLU A 40 7.49 7.94 -21.41
C GLU A 40 7.36 7.01 -20.18
N GLU A 41 8.43 6.84 -19.39
CA GLU A 41 8.40 6.02 -18.18
C GLU A 41 7.48 6.62 -17.10
N SER A 42 7.55 7.93 -16.87
CA SER A 42 6.65 8.62 -15.93
C SER A 42 5.17 8.49 -16.34
N ASN A 43 4.89 8.62 -17.64
CA ASN A 43 3.53 8.45 -18.16
C ASN A 43 3.00 7.01 -17.97
N LYS A 44 3.84 5.99 -18.12
CA LYS A 44 3.43 4.61 -17.82
C LYS A 44 2.96 4.48 -16.37
N ILE A 45 3.71 5.06 -15.42
CA ILE A 45 3.33 5.08 -14.00
C ILE A 45 2.03 5.86 -13.80
N LEU A 46 1.92 7.05 -14.38
CA LEU A 46 0.72 7.90 -14.28
C LEU A 46 -0.55 7.25 -14.88
N GLN A 47 -0.39 6.35 -15.84
CA GLN A 47 -1.51 5.63 -16.45
C GLN A 47 -1.83 4.30 -15.75
N SER A 48 -0.89 3.72 -14.99
CA SER A 48 -1.08 2.45 -14.29
C SER A 48 -1.98 2.58 -13.07
N ASP A 49 -2.59 1.47 -12.69
CA ASP A 49 -3.11 1.27 -11.34
C ASP A 49 -1.98 0.77 -10.44
N ILE A 50 -1.41 1.65 -9.60
CA ILE A 50 -0.25 1.34 -8.75
C ILE A 50 -0.49 0.09 -7.90
N SER A 51 -1.73 -0.16 -7.47
CA SER A 51 -2.08 -1.32 -6.64
C SER A 51 -2.07 -2.65 -7.39
N LYS A 52 -2.42 -2.65 -8.68
CA LYS A 52 -2.68 -3.87 -9.46
C LYS A 52 -1.68 -4.16 -10.55
N ASP A 53 -1.24 -3.09 -11.25
CA ASP A 53 -0.45 -3.25 -12.45
C ASP A 53 0.98 -3.67 -12.15
N ASN A 54 1.55 -4.47 -13.03
CA ASN A 54 2.98 -4.79 -12.99
C ASN A 54 3.77 -3.63 -13.61
N ILE A 55 4.25 -2.72 -12.75
CA ILE A 55 5.05 -1.58 -13.14
C ILE A 55 6.48 -2.04 -13.38
N ASP A 56 7.05 -1.66 -14.54
CA ASP A 56 8.47 -1.90 -14.85
C ASP A 56 9.35 -0.92 -14.06
N PHE A 57 10.11 -1.45 -13.11
CA PHE A 57 11.03 -0.67 -12.28
C PHE A 57 12.46 -0.59 -12.83
N ASP A 58 12.76 -1.20 -13.99
CA ASP A 58 14.05 -1.06 -14.66
C ASP A 58 14.30 0.38 -15.11
N ILE A 59 15.51 0.87 -14.91
CA ILE A 59 15.91 2.23 -15.28
C ILE A 59 16.26 2.27 -16.78
N LYS A 60 15.58 3.13 -17.51
CA LYS A 60 15.73 3.28 -18.98
C LYS A 60 16.56 4.51 -19.38
N THR A 61 16.68 5.48 -18.47
CA THR A 61 17.46 6.71 -18.71
C THR A 61 18.90 6.59 -18.20
N GLU A 62 19.72 7.58 -18.51
CA GLU A 62 21.15 7.60 -18.16
C GLU A 62 21.54 8.85 -17.38
N LYS A 63 22.69 8.79 -16.68
CA LYS A 63 23.28 9.90 -15.91
C LYS A 63 22.29 10.45 -14.87
N ASN A 64 22.18 11.77 -14.74
CA ASN A 64 21.29 12.39 -13.77
C ASN A 64 19.79 12.15 -14.05
N TYR A 65 19.39 11.88 -15.30
CA TYR A 65 18.03 11.45 -15.63
C TYR A 65 17.73 10.08 -15.01
N ALA A 66 18.70 9.16 -15.02
CA ALA A 66 18.56 7.87 -14.33
C ALA A 66 18.37 8.04 -12.82
N THR A 67 19.02 9.05 -12.21
CA THR A 67 18.81 9.36 -10.79
C THR A 67 17.37 9.83 -10.52
N VAL A 68 16.81 10.66 -11.40
CA VAL A 68 15.43 11.12 -11.32
C VAL A 68 14.45 9.96 -11.52
N GLU A 69 14.63 9.16 -12.58
CA GLU A 69 13.79 8.00 -12.86
C GLU A 69 13.81 7.00 -11.71
N LYS A 70 15.02 6.71 -11.19
CA LYS A 70 15.19 5.84 -10.04
C LYS A 70 14.47 6.37 -8.80
N ALA A 71 14.57 7.67 -8.53
CA ALA A 71 13.88 8.29 -7.40
C ALA A 71 12.35 8.16 -7.52
N ILE A 72 11.79 8.35 -8.72
CA ILE A 72 10.36 8.18 -9.00
C ILE A 72 9.97 6.72 -8.79
N LYS A 73 10.65 5.79 -9.46
CA LYS A 73 10.30 4.36 -9.45
C LYS A 73 10.42 3.74 -8.06
N GLU A 74 11.50 4.03 -7.32
CA GLU A 74 11.66 3.53 -5.94
C GLU A 74 10.59 4.08 -4.99
N TYR A 75 10.20 5.35 -5.15
CA TYR A 75 9.14 5.95 -4.34
C TYR A 75 7.77 5.29 -4.60
N ILE A 76 7.45 5.08 -5.86
CA ILE A 76 6.21 4.39 -6.24
C ILE A 76 6.21 2.93 -5.78
N LEU A 77 7.36 2.25 -5.83
CA LEU A 77 7.49 0.88 -5.32
C LEU A 77 7.27 0.82 -3.81
N GLU A 78 7.81 1.78 -3.05
CA GLU A 78 7.61 1.85 -1.60
C GLU A 78 6.13 2.02 -1.26
N ILE A 79 5.43 2.92 -1.94
CA ILE A 79 3.99 3.14 -1.80
C ILE A 79 3.19 1.87 -2.18
N LYS A 80 3.56 1.21 -3.29
CA LYS A 80 2.93 -0.05 -3.72
C LYS A 80 3.10 -1.15 -2.66
N ASN A 81 4.28 -1.27 -2.09
CA ASN A 81 4.57 -2.28 -1.07
C ASN A 81 3.72 -2.11 0.18
N ILE A 82 3.36 -0.87 0.57
CA ILE A 82 2.43 -0.63 1.69
C ILE A 82 1.03 -1.16 1.36
N TYR A 83 0.56 -0.98 0.12
CA TYR A 83 -0.72 -1.55 -0.31
C TYR A 83 -0.69 -3.08 -0.24
N VAL A 84 0.36 -3.71 -0.77
CA VAL A 84 0.54 -5.17 -0.73
C VAL A 84 0.60 -5.68 0.71
N GLU A 85 1.34 -5.00 1.59
CA GLU A 85 1.39 -5.33 3.02
C GLU A 85 -0.01 -5.30 3.68
N MET A 86 -0.83 -4.31 3.36
CA MET A 86 -2.20 -4.22 3.86
C MET A 86 -3.10 -5.34 3.30
N GLU A 87 -2.97 -5.68 2.02
CA GLU A 87 -3.69 -6.78 1.38
C GLU A 87 -3.29 -8.14 2.00
N GLU A 88 -2.00 -8.33 2.26
CA GLU A 88 -1.48 -9.53 2.95
C GLU A 88 -2.01 -9.65 4.38
N LEU A 89 -2.11 -8.55 5.12
CA LEU A 89 -2.76 -8.54 6.44
C LEU A 89 -4.21 -8.98 6.34
N ASN A 90 -4.95 -8.48 5.36
CA ASN A 90 -6.35 -8.83 5.17
C ASN A 90 -6.55 -10.30 4.75
N THR A 91 -5.68 -10.82 3.88
CA THR A 91 -5.74 -12.22 3.42
C THR A 91 -5.14 -13.20 4.42
N GLY A 92 -4.18 -12.76 5.24
CA GLY A 92 -3.47 -13.58 6.22
C GLY A 92 -4.29 -13.93 7.47
N ILE A 93 -5.37 -13.19 7.75
CA ILE A 93 -6.29 -13.55 8.83
C ILE A 93 -6.99 -14.88 8.50
N ASN A 94 -6.61 -15.92 9.26
CA ASN A 94 -7.20 -17.26 9.13
C ASN A 94 -7.85 -17.66 10.47
N PRO A 95 -9.19 -17.79 10.53
CA PRO A 95 -9.90 -18.16 11.74
C PRO A 95 -9.42 -19.49 12.36
N ASN A 96 -9.12 -20.47 11.52
CA ASN A 96 -8.65 -21.77 11.99
C ASN A 96 -7.28 -21.70 12.67
N SER A 97 -6.42 -20.79 12.22
CA SER A 97 -5.12 -20.53 12.85
C SER A 97 -5.28 -19.75 14.15
N ILE A 98 -6.16 -18.77 14.18
CA ILE A 98 -6.41 -17.93 15.36
C ILE A 98 -7.05 -18.75 16.48
N PHE A 99 -8.08 -19.53 16.16
CA PHE A 99 -8.76 -20.42 17.11
C PHE A 99 -8.17 -21.84 17.13
N SER A 100 -6.84 -21.93 16.90
CA SER A 100 -6.13 -23.19 17.09
C SER A 100 -6.16 -23.62 18.56
N THR A 101 -6.09 -24.91 18.81
CA THR A 101 -6.07 -25.46 20.19
C THR A 101 -4.86 -24.94 20.98
N GLN A 102 -3.76 -24.59 20.32
CA GLN A 102 -2.59 -23.99 20.96
C GLN A 102 -2.93 -22.60 21.52
N ASN A 103 -3.61 -21.75 20.76
CA ASN A 103 -3.99 -20.38 21.16
C ASN A 103 -5.14 -20.37 22.18
N MET A 104 -5.87 -21.49 22.29
CA MET A 104 -7.01 -21.66 23.19
C MET A 104 -6.68 -22.46 24.46
N GLN A 105 -5.41 -22.72 24.77
CA GLN A 105 -4.99 -23.43 25.98
C GLN A 105 -5.41 -22.69 27.25
N ASP A 106 -5.30 -21.38 27.23
CA ASP A 106 -5.76 -20.52 28.32
C ASP A 106 -7.21 -20.08 28.09
N LYS A 107 -8.05 -20.23 29.12
CA LYS A 107 -9.45 -19.80 29.10
C LYS A 107 -9.62 -18.28 29.00
N ASP A 108 -8.59 -17.52 29.36
CA ASP A 108 -8.55 -16.08 29.18
C ASP A 108 -8.33 -15.68 27.71
N LEU A 109 -7.94 -16.63 26.85
CA LEU A 109 -7.74 -16.44 25.41
C LEU A 109 -6.81 -15.27 25.07
N LYS A 110 -5.77 -15.09 25.90
CA LYS A 110 -4.83 -13.96 25.77
C LYS A 110 -4.07 -13.98 24.46
N GLU A 111 -3.64 -15.17 24.01
CA GLU A 111 -2.94 -15.31 22.71
C GLU A 111 -3.79 -14.79 21.55
N ILE A 112 -5.11 -14.97 21.58
CA ILE A 112 -6.02 -14.47 20.56
C ILE A 112 -6.10 -12.94 20.61
N ASP A 113 -6.15 -12.33 21.80
CA ASP A 113 -6.12 -10.88 21.96
C ASP A 113 -4.83 -10.26 21.45
N ASP A 114 -3.70 -10.91 21.74
CA ASP A 114 -2.37 -10.46 21.28
C ASP A 114 -2.29 -10.51 19.74
N ILE A 115 -2.78 -11.58 19.11
CA ILE A 115 -2.89 -11.69 17.65
C ILE A 115 -3.77 -10.57 17.07
N ILE A 116 -4.95 -10.34 17.63
CA ILE A 116 -5.86 -9.28 17.19
C ILE A 116 -5.18 -7.90 17.28
N THR A 117 -4.52 -7.65 18.40
CA THR A 117 -3.80 -6.39 18.65
C THR A 117 -2.68 -6.21 17.62
N GLU A 118 -1.92 -7.25 17.31
CA GLU A 118 -0.86 -7.23 16.32
C GLU A 118 -1.39 -6.85 14.92
N TYR A 119 -2.51 -7.44 14.48
CA TYR A 119 -3.14 -7.09 13.20
C TYR A 119 -3.62 -5.64 13.17
N LYS A 120 -4.25 -5.14 14.25
CA LYS A 120 -4.68 -3.75 14.38
C LYS A 120 -3.48 -2.79 14.28
N ASP A 121 -2.40 -3.07 15.00
CA ASP A 121 -1.21 -2.24 15.04
C ASP A 121 -0.48 -2.21 13.69
N LYS A 122 -0.31 -3.37 13.04
CA LYS A 122 0.29 -3.46 11.70
C LYS A 122 -0.52 -2.67 10.68
N SER A 123 -1.84 -2.82 10.69
CA SER A 123 -2.71 -2.08 9.76
C SER A 123 -2.66 -0.57 9.99
N GLN A 124 -2.59 -0.13 11.25
CA GLN A 124 -2.44 1.29 11.56
C GLN A 124 -1.07 1.83 11.10
N LYS A 125 0.00 1.06 11.26
CA LYS A 125 1.34 1.41 10.75
C LYS A 125 1.35 1.56 9.22
N CYS A 126 0.68 0.67 8.47
CA CYS A 126 0.56 0.80 7.02
C CYS A 126 -0.09 2.14 6.63
N ILE A 127 -1.22 2.51 7.27
CA ILE A 127 -1.90 3.78 7.02
C ILE A 127 -0.98 4.97 7.31
N SER A 128 -0.37 4.99 8.50
CA SER A 128 0.49 6.11 8.92
C SER A 128 1.70 6.28 7.99
N ARG A 129 2.35 5.18 7.57
CA ARG A 129 3.46 5.21 6.61
C ARG A 129 3.00 5.73 5.25
N LEU A 130 1.83 5.30 4.77
CA LEU A 130 1.29 5.77 3.50
C LEU A 130 0.98 7.27 3.54
N GLU A 131 0.30 7.73 4.59
CA GLU A 131 -0.03 9.14 4.78
C GLU A 131 1.24 10.00 4.88
N GLU A 132 2.28 9.54 5.57
CA GLU A 132 3.59 10.21 5.64
C GLU A 132 4.25 10.32 4.25
N LEU A 133 4.32 9.22 3.49
CA LEU A 133 4.90 9.21 2.15
C LEU A 133 4.13 10.09 1.16
N MET A 134 2.85 10.35 1.37
CA MET A 134 2.05 11.21 0.50
C MET A 134 2.19 12.70 0.82
N THR A 135 2.96 13.07 1.85
CA THR A 135 3.25 14.49 2.14
C THR A 135 4.22 15.09 1.13
N GLU A 136 4.02 16.37 0.80
CA GLU A 136 4.94 17.11 -0.08
C GLU A 136 6.37 17.09 0.48
N GLU A 137 6.54 17.21 1.79
CA GLU A 137 7.83 17.16 2.46
C GLU A 137 8.60 15.88 2.14
N LYS A 138 7.96 14.71 2.27
CA LYS A 138 8.60 13.41 2.00
C LYS A 138 8.89 13.20 0.52
N ILE A 139 8.02 13.68 -0.35
CA ILE A 139 8.23 13.65 -1.79
C ILE A 139 9.49 14.45 -2.15
N LEU A 140 9.62 15.69 -1.63
CA LEU A 140 10.77 16.55 -1.87
C LEU A 140 12.06 15.96 -1.26
N GLU A 141 12.00 15.46 -0.03
CA GLU A 141 13.14 14.84 0.65
C GLU A 141 13.73 13.67 -0.15
N ASN A 142 12.89 12.89 -0.85
CA ASN A 142 13.34 11.73 -1.61
C ASN A 142 14.35 12.08 -2.72
N ILE A 143 14.16 13.18 -3.43
CA ILE A 143 15.10 13.63 -4.48
C ILE A 143 16.29 14.40 -3.91
N GLU A 144 16.09 15.16 -2.82
CA GLU A 144 17.14 15.99 -2.23
C GLU A 144 18.32 15.18 -1.68
N LYS A 145 18.05 13.99 -1.14
CA LYS A 145 19.08 13.08 -0.64
C LYS A 145 19.84 12.30 -1.74
N ARG A 146 19.45 12.46 -3.01
CA ARG A 146 20.10 11.78 -4.12
C ARG A 146 21.37 12.50 -4.55
N ASN A 147 22.36 11.73 -4.96
CA ASN A 147 23.60 12.27 -5.53
C ASN A 147 23.38 12.65 -7.00
N ILE A 148 23.20 13.94 -7.25
CA ILE A 148 23.10 14.52 -8.60
C ILE A 148 24.37 15.31 -8.87
N SER A 149 25.18 14.83 -9.79
CA SER A 149 26.54 15.30 -10.05
C SER A 149 26.64 16.73 -10.61
N SER A 150 25.61 17.21 -11.29
CA SER A 150 25.57 18.55 -11.87
C SER A 150 24.14 19.02 -12.07
N ARG A 151 23.93 20.36 -12.09
CA ARG A 151 22.60 20.99 -12.29
C ARG A 151 21.51 20.43 -11.38
N LYS A 152 21.83 20.22 -10.09
CA LYS A 152 20.92 19.61 -9.12
C LYS A 152 19.54 20.27 -9.15
N GLY A 153 19.45 21.62 -9.13
CA GLY A 153 18.17 22.33 -9.17
C GLY A 153 17.28 21.90 -10.33
N TYR A 154 17.83 21.83 -11.56
CA TYR A 154 17.06 21.38 -12.73
C TYR A 154 16.47 19.98 -12.58
N TYR A 155 17.25 19.01 -12.09
CA TYR A 155 16.78 17.64 -11.93
C TYR A 155 15.82 17.48 -10.73
N THR A 156 16.01 18.27 -9.68
CA THR A 156 15.06 18.37 -8.57
C THR A 156 13.72 18.93 -9.05
N ASP A 157 13.73 20.04 -9.82
CA ASP A 157 12.52 20.61 -10.39
C ASP A 157 11.80 19.66 -11.33
N LEU A 158 12.55 18.88 -12.12
CA LEU A 158 12.00 17.87 -13.01
C LEU A 158 11.29 16.76 -12.22
N TYR A 159 11.91 16.25 -11.16
CA TYR A 159 11.28 15.29 -10.25
C TYR A 159 10.01 15.87 -9.61
N ASN A 160 10.10 17.08 -9.07
CA ASN A 160 8.98 17.74 -8.39
C ASN A 160 7.80 17.96 -9.33
N THR A 161 8.07 18.36 -10.58
CA THR A 161 7.03 18.55 -11.60
C THR A 161 6.25 17.26 -11.87
N ILE A 162 6.91 16.09 -11.84
CA ILE A 162 6.26 14.80 -12.06
C ILE A 162 5.52 14.36 -10.79
N MET A 163 6.22 14.35 -9.66
CA MET A 163 5.71 13.74 -8.43
C MET A 163 4.65 14.58 -7.70
N LEU A 164 4.65 15.91 -7.90
CA LEU A 164 3.66 16.83 -7.35
C LEU A 164 2.58 17.22 -8.36
N SER A 165 2.57 16.60 -9.56
CA SER A 165 1.53 16.83 -10.56
C SER A 165 0.15 16.46 -10.04
N ASP A 166 -0.89 17.12 -10.54
CA ASP A 166 -2.27 16.82 -10.16
C ASP A 166 -2.63 15.37 -10.47
N MET A 167 -2.11 14.81 -11.57
CA MET A 167 -2.31 13.38 -11.90
C MET A 167 -1.69 12.46 -10.86
N MET A 168 -0.50 12.78 -10.34
CA MET A 168 0.13 11.98 -9.30
C MET A 168 -0.62 12.11 -7.96
N LYS A 169 -1.08 13.30 -7.61
CA LYS A 169 -1.91 13.55 -6.42
C LYS A 169 -3.22 12.75 -6.48
N GLU A 170 -3.86 12.69 -7.66
CA GLU A 170 -5.05 11.85 -7.87
C GLU A 170 -4.72 10.35 -7.64
N LYS A 171 -3.57 9.87 -8.15
CA LYS A 171 -3.11 8.50 -7.89
C LYS A 171 -2.89 8.21 -6.41
N TYR A 172 -2.27 9.13 -5.68
CA TYR A 172 -2.09 9.00 -4.23
C TYR A 172 -3.43 8.93 -3.49
N THR A 173 -4.38 9.78 -3.87
CA THR A 173 -5.72 9.77 -3.29
C THR A 173 -6.42 8.43 -3.51
N LEU A 174 -6.44 7.94 -4.75
CA LEU A 174 -7.06 6.65 -5.10
C LEU A 174 -6.41 5.48 -4.37
N LEU A 175 -5.08 5.49 -4.22
CA LEU A 175 -4.39 4.43 -3.51
C LEU A 175 -4.67 4.48 -2.00
N ASN A 176 -4.71 5.67 -1.41
CA ASN A 176 -5.06 5.86 0.00
C ASN A 176 -6.49 5.35 0.30
N GLU A 177 -7.43 5.62 -0.59
CA GLU A 177 -8.81 5.08 -0.49
C GLU A 177 -8.81 3.55 -0.53
N LYS A 178 -8.04 2.92 -1.44
CA LYS A 178 -7.91 1.46 -1.51
C LYS A 178 -7.30 0.85 -0.24
N VAL A 179 -6.24 1.46 0.30
CA VAL A 179 -5.61 0.97 1.55
C VAL A 179 -6.58 1.11 2.73
N LYS A 180 -7.37 2.18 2.79
CA LYS A 180 -8.42 2.36 3.79
C LYS A 180 -9.56 1.35 3.65
N ASP A 181 -9.93 1.00 2.41
CA ASP A 181 -10.92 -0.05 2.14
C ASP A 181 -10.42 -1.42 2.62
N GLU A 182 -9.19 -1.79 2.29
CA GLU A 182 -8.58 -3.04 2.78
C GLU A 182 -8.49 -3.08 4.31
N LYS A 183 -8.16 -1.95 4.95
CA LYS A 183 -8.22 -1.85 6.42
C LYS A 183 -9.63 -2.07 6.96
N SER A 184 -10.66 -1.48 6.33
CA SER A 184 -12.06 -1.69 6.72
C SER A 184 -12.44 -3.16 6.68
N LYS A 185 -12.10 -3.87 5.60
CA LYS A 185 -12.35 -5.31 5.45
C LYS A 185 -11.63 -6.11 6.55
N LEU A 186 -10.38 -5.76 6.85
CA LEU A 186 -9.62 -6.36 7.94
C LEU A 186 -10.34 -6.20 9.30
N TYR A 187 -10.81 -4.97 9.58
CA TYR A 187 -11.51 -4.69 10.85
C TYR A 187 -12.87 -5.40 10.95
N GLU A 188 -13.58 -5.60 9.84
CA GLU A 188 -14.80 -6.41 9.82
C GLU A 188 -14.52 -7.86 10.23
N LYS A 189 -13.43 -8.45 9.70
CA LYS A 189 -12.99 -9.80 10.10
C LYS A 189 -12.58 -9.83 11.57
N ILE A 190 -11.80 -8.87 12.03
CA ILE A 190 -11.40 -8.75 13.44
C ILE A 190 -12.62 -8.65 14.35
N ASN A 191 -13.62 -7.86 14.01
CA ASN A 191 -14.84 -7.74 14.80
C ASN A 191 -15.63 -9.07 14.88
N LYS A 192 -15.62 -9.87 13.82
CA LYS A 192 -16.20 -11.21 13.84
C LYS A 192 -15.39 -12.15 14.78
N ILE A 193 -14.06 -12.07 14.75
CA ILE A 193 -13.15 -12.81 15.63
C ILE A 193 -13.38 -12.40 17.09
N ASP A 194 -13.48 -11.11 17.39
CA ASP A 194 -13.77 -10.58 18.72
C ASP A 194 -15.08 -11.18 19.29
N LYS A 195 -16.13 -11.29 18.47
CA LYS A 195 -17.40 -11.90 18.88
C LYS A 195 -17.25 -13.38 19.27
N ILE A 196 -16.44 -14.15 18.54
CA ILE A 196 -16.16 -15.54 18.89
C ILE A 196 -15.36 -15.60 20.19
N ASN A 197 -14.37 -14.72 20.33
CA ASN A 197 -13.55 -14.64 21.53
C ASN A 197 -14.39 -14.30 22.78
N GLU A 198 -15.25 -13.31 22.68
CA GLU A 198 -16.22 -12.97 23.73
C GLU A 198 -17.16 -14.13 24.06
N PHE A 199 -17.68 -14.82 23.04
CA PHE A 199 -18.54 -16.00 23.22
C PHE A 199 -17.81 -17.11 24.00
N LEU A 200 -16.57 -17.43 23.63
CA LEU A 200 -15.77 -18.47 24.28
C LEU A 200 -15.47 -18.12 25.75
N ARG A 201 -15.11 -16.87 26.04
CA ARG A 201 -14.89 -16.39 27.42
C ARG A 201 -16.16 -16.48 28.27
N LYS A 202 -17.26 -15.97 27.74
CA LYS A 202 -18.56 -15.98 28.44
C LYS A 202 -19.05 -17.40 28.75
N ASN A 203 -18.65 -18.38 27.96
CA ASN A 203 -19.02 -19.77 28.07
C ASN A 203 -17.85 -20.68 28.45
N SER A 204 -16.86 -20.16 29.18
CA SER A 204 -15.60 -20.87 29.51
C SER A 204 -15.81 -22.21 30.22
N ASP A 205 -16.89 -22.36 30.96
CA ASP A 205 -17.27 -23.60 31.66
C ASP A 205 -17.90 -24.65 30.73
N SER A 206 -18.29 -24.26 29.52
CA SER A 206 -19.02 -25.14 28.60
C SER A 206 -18.13 -25.78 27.53
N TRP A 207 -16.83 -25.49 27.51
CA TRP A 207 -15.90 -26.08 26.56
C TRP A 207 -14.54 -26.43 27.17
N THR A 208 -13.85 -27.38 26.55
CA THR A 208 -12.50 -27.81 26.90
C THR A 208 -11.71 -28.15 25.63
N ILE A 209 -10.41 -28.18 25.73
CA ILE A 209 -9.55 -28.75 24.69
C ILE A 209 -9.24 -30.21 25.07
N LYS A 210 -9.55 -31.12 24.16
CA LYS A 210 -9.25 -32.54 24.31
C LYS A 210 -8.94 -33.14 22.93
N ASP A 211 -7.87 -33.94 22.84
CA ASP A 211 -7.42 -34.57 21.60
C ASP A 211 -7.26 -33.56 20.44
N ASP A 212 -6.62 -32.41 20.73
CA ASP A 212 -6.44 -31.28 19.82
C ASP A 212 -7.72 -30.76 19.15
N LYS A 213 -8.83 -30.84 19.90
CA LYS A 213 -10.13 -30.32 19.45
C LYS A 213 -10.86 -29.61 20.58
N ILE A 214 -11.58 -28.56 20.22
CA ILE A 214 -12.54 -27.95 21.15
C ILE A 214 -13.75 -28.89 21.31
N GLN A 215 -14.08 -29.21 22.53
CA GLN A 215 -15.23 -30.01 22.88
C GLN A 215 -16.18 -29.22 23.79
N PHE A 216 -17.44 -29.18 23.43
CA PHE A 216 -18.49 -28.52 24.23
C PHE A 216 -19.28 -29.53 25.04
N THR A 217 -19.61 -29.17 26.26
CA THR A 217 -20.51 -29.96 27.13
C THR A 217 -21.97 -29.78 26.76
N ASN A 218 -22.32 -28.79 25.94
CA ASN A 218 -23.67 -28.42 25.54
C ASN A 218 -23.77 -28.26 24.02
N LEU A 219 -24.68 -28.99 23.39
CA LEU A 219 -24.88 -28.99 21.95
C LEU A 219 -25.30 -27.62 21.41
N ASN A 220 -26.10 -26.85 22.14
CA ASN A 220 -26.51 -25.52 21.71
C ASN A 220 -25.31 -24.57 21.65
N ARG A 221 -24.38 -24.64 22.62
CA ARG A 221 -23.16 -23.85 22.63
C ARG A 221 -22.21 -24.24 21.49
N MET A 222 -22.11 -25.52 21.22
CA MET A 222 -21.35 -26.03 20.07
C MET A 222 -21.91 -25.47 18.75
N THR A 223 -23.23 -25.53 18.57
CA THR A 223 -23.89 -25.01 17.37
C THR A 223 -23.68 -23.50 17.22
N GLU A 224 -23.81 -22.74 18.31
CA GLU A 224 -23.60 -21.29 18.31
C GLU A 224 -22.16 -20.94 17.93
N TYR A 225 -21.16 -21.62 18.49
CA TYR A 225 -19.74 -21.46 18.15
C TYR A 225 -19.47 -21.70 16.66
N TYR A 226 -19.94 -22.82 16.12
CA TYR A 226 -19.74 -23.12 14.69
C TYR A 226 -20.48 -22.16 13.76
N ASN A 227 -21.64 -21.65 14.16
CA ASN A 227 -22.34 -20.61 13.43
C ASN A 227 -21.52 -19.29 13.38
N LEU A 228 -20.87 -18.91 14.47
CA LEU A 228 -20.00 -17.76 14.52
C LEU A 228 -18.75 -17.96 13.65
N LEU A 229 -18.13 -19.16 13.68
CA LEU A 229 -16.99 -19.49 12.81
C LEU A 229 -17.35 -19.44 11.33
N ASN A 230 -18.51 -19.97 10.94
CA ASN A 230 -18.95 -19.96 9.55
C ASN A 230 -19.15 -18.53 9.02
N GLN A 231 -19.58 -17.59 9.86
CA GLN A 231 -19.69 -16.17 9.49
C GLN A 231 -18.34 -15.50 9.18
N LEU A 232 -17.21 -16.11 9.55
CA LEU A 232 -15.88 -15.61 9.19
C LEU A 232 -15.45 -16.00 7.77
N THR A 233 -16.04 -17.09 7.23
CA THR A 233 -15.68 -17.63 5.91
C THR A 233 -16.57 -17.13 4.78
N ASP A 234 -17.67 -16.48 5.13
CA ASP A 234 -18.59 -15.79 4.21
C ASP A 234 -18.18 -14.30 4.06
#